data_7a60b3e1f9b3f95715a946d0068b978a
#
_entry.id   7a60b3e1f9b3f95715a946d0068b978a
#
_cell.length_a   1.000
_cell.length_b   1.000
_cell.length_c   1.000
_cell.angle_alpha   90.00
_cell.angle_beta   90.00
_cell.angle_gamma   90.00
#
_symmetry.space_group_name_H-M   'P 1'
#
loop_
_entity.id
_entity.type
_entity.pdbx_description
1 polymer ?
#
loop_
_entity_poly.entity_id
_entity_poly.type
_entity_poly.pdbx_seq_one_letter_code
_entity_poly.pdbx_strand_id
1 'polypeptide(L)'
;MERQLETYQKIERSIIKKFRGMYPEKAYKGTEPGNPGFRKGGYCTQLYPHATFAAMIYRLDVYVGQIVQKLKDKGLYDNTIIIFASDNGPHMEGGADPDFFNSNGIYRGYKRDLYEGGIRVPMIISWPGHIQPGTETNFMCSFWDVLPTFEEIIHPKAKQKEMD
;
A
#
# COMPACT_ATOMS: atom_id res chain seq x y z
N MET A 1 -1.73 5.78 25.69
CA MET A 1 -1.91 4.75 24.64
C MET A 1 -3.38 4.54 24.29
N GLU A 2 -4.29 4.33 25.26
CA GLU A 2 -5.74 4.14 25.01
C GLU A 2 -6.42 5.33 24.31
N ARG A 3 -6.17 6.59 24.74
CA ARG A 3 -6.75 7.79 24.07
C ARG A 3 -6.32 7.95 22.62
N GLN A 4 -5.12 7.53 22.26
CA GLN A 4 -4.69 7.55 20.86
C GLN A 4 -5.43 6.51 20.02
N LEU A 5 -5.64 5.32 20.57
CA LEU A 5 -6.40 4.25 19.93
C LEU A 5 -7.85 4.66 19.67
N GLU A 6 -8.52 5.30 20.64
CA GLU A 6 -9.88 5.81 20.49
C GLU A 6 -9.99 6.92 19.44
N THR A 7 -8.97 7.79 19.34
CA THR A 7 -8.93 8.84 18.32
C THR A 7 -8.75 8.24 16.93
N TYR A 8 -7.88 7.24 16.77
CA TYR A 8 -7.71 6.51 15.50
C TYR A 8 -9.02 5.82 15.08
N GLN A 9 -9.69 5.10 16.00
CA GLN A 9 -10.95 4.41 15.72
C GLN A 9 -12.07 5.38 15.33
N LYS A 10 -12.14 6.57 15.92
CA LYS A 10 -13.14 7.61 15.58
C LYS A 10 -12.87 8.18 14.18
N ILE A 11 -11.62 8.45 13.84
CA ILE A 11 -11.24 8.98 12.53
C ILE A 11 -11.53 7.95 11.44
N GLU A 12 -11.18 6.69 11.64
CA GLU A 12 -11.45 5.62 10.68
C GLU A 12 -12.94 5.40 10.45
N ARG A 13 -13.75 5.39 11.52
CA ARG A 13 -15.21 5.30 11.38
C ARG A 13 -15.81 6.46 10.58
N SER A 14 -15.27 7.68 10.71
CA SER A 14 -15.74 8.84 9.96
C SER A 14 -15.42 8.74 8.48
N ILE A 15 -14.28 8.14 8.13
CA ILE A 15 -13.86 7.95 6.74
C ILE A 15 -14.67 6.84 6.09
N ILE A 16 -14.88 5.70 6.76
CA ILE A 16 -15.73 4.62 6.26
C ILE A 16 -17.14 5.12 5.94
N LYS A 17 -17.68 6.04 6.74
CA LYS A 17 -18.99 6.66 6.47
C LYS A 17 -19.07 7.37 5.12
N LYS A 18 -17.98 7.90 4.59
CA LYS A 18 -17.95 8.54 3.27
C LYS A 18 -18.23 7.55 2.14
N PHE A 19 -17.83 6.30 2.31
CA PHE A 19 -17.92 5.25 1.30
C PHE A 19 -19.10 4.32 1.50
N ARG A 20 -19.78 4.38 2.66
CA ARG A 20 -20.97 3.57 2.93
C ARG A 20 -22.10 3.91 1.97
N GLY A 21 -22.68 2.88 1.36
CA GLY A 21 -23.75 3.01 0.36
C GLY A 21 -23.25 3.30 -1.05
N MET A 22 -21.93 3.46 -1.27
CA MET A 22 -21.37 3.62 -2.61
C MET A 22 -21.15 2.29 -3.32
N TYR A 23 -21.09 1.19 -2.57
CA TYR A 23 -20.81 -0.15 -3.09
C TYR A 23 -21.84 -1.16 -2.58
N PRO A 24 -22.14 -2.22 -3.37
CA PRO A 24 -22.81 -3.38 -2.83
C PRO A 24 -21.93 -4.04 -1.77
N GLU A 25 -22.52 -4.53 -0.69
CA GLU A 25 -21.77 -5.04 0.46
C GLU A 25 -22.19 -6.47 0.80
N LYS A 26 -21.20 -7.30 1.09
CA LYS A 26 -21.41 -8.61 1.70
C LYS A 26 -20.59 -8.66 2.98
N ALA A 27 -21.28 -8.64 4.12
CA ALA A 27 -20.62 -8.63 5.42
C ALA A 27 -19.66 -9.82 5.57
N TYR A 28 -18.45 -9.53 6.03
CA TYR A 28 -17.47 -10.52 6.42
C TYR A 28 -17.63 -10.84 7.92
N LYS A 29 -17.76 -12.12 8.24
CA LYS A 29 -17.83 -12.60 9.62
C LYS A 29 -16.44 -13.06 10.08
N GLY A 30 -15.79 -12.22 10.85
CA GLY A 30 -14.53 -12.52 11.53
C GLY A 30 -14.73 -12.96 12.98
N THR A 31 -13.67 -12.83 13.76
CA THR A 31 -13.69 -13.08 15.21
C THR A 31 -13.32 -11.83 15.98
N GLU A 32 -14.02 -11.56 17.07
CA GLU A 32 -13.76 -10.39 17.91
C GLU A 32 -12.82 -10.74 19.09
N PRO A 33 -12.03 -9.76 19.59
CA PRO A 33 -11.27 -9.94 20.82
C PRO A 33 -12.17 -10.41 21.99
N GLY A 34 -11.75 -11.44 22.68
CA GLY A 34 -12.52 -12.05 23.75
C GLY A 34 -13.42 -13.23 23.34
N ASN A 35 -13.62 -13.47 22.05
CA ASN A 35 -14.37 -14.63 21.58
C ASN A 35 -13.48 -15.90 21.53
N PRO A 36 -14.06 -17.09 21.84
CA PRO A 36 -13.37 -18.35 21.60
C PRO A 36 -12.95 -18.45 20.12
N GLY A 37 -11.69 -18.76 19.86
CA GLY A 37 -11.14 -18.84 18.50
C GLY A 37 -10.56 -17.53 17.98
N PHE A 38 -10.65 -16.42 18.70
CA PHE A 38 -9.90 -15.21 18.33
C PHE A 38 -8.40 -15.48 18.40
N ARG A 39 -7.70 -15.15 17.30
CA ARG A 39 -6.24 -15.18 17.27
C ARG A 39 -5.73 -13.75 17.17
N LYS A 40 -4.72 -13.40 17.97
CA LYS A 40 -4.03 -12.11 17.84
C LYS A 40 -3.52 -11.94 16.41
N GLY A 41 -3.93 -10.85 15.74
CA GLY A 41 -3.67 -10.61 14.32
C GLY A 41 -4.71 -11.24 13.36
N GLY A 42 -5.78 -11.86 13.87
CA GLY A 42 -6.91 -12.29 13.07
C GLY A 42 -7.77 -11.11 12.60
N TYR A 43 -8.63 -11.37 11.63
CA TYR A 43 -9.50 -10.34 11.05
C TYR A 43 -10.82 -10.26 11.82
N CYS A 44 -11.17 -9.05 12.25
CA CYS A 44 -12.45 -8.75 12.89
C CYS A 44 -13.58 -8.72 11.86
N THR A 45 -14.82 -8.84 12.37
CA THR A 45 -16.03 -8.73 11.55
C THR A 45 -16.08 -7.37 10.85
N GLN A 46 -16.39 -7.37 9.56
CA GLN A 46 -16.58 -6.18 8.72
C GLN A 46 -18.01 -6.19 8.14
N LEU A 47 -18.80 -5.22 8.52
CA LEU A 47 -20.16 -5.07 7.99
C LEU A 47 -20.17 -4.47 6.58
N TYR A 48 -19.17 -3.69 6.25
CA TYR A 48 -19.04 -2.95 5.00
C TYR A 48 -17.61 -3.12 4.44
N PRO A 49 -17.23 -4.33 4.00
CA PRO A 49 -15.84 -4.60 3.61
C PRO A 49 -15.37 -3.77 2.41
N HIS A 50 -16.21 -3.54 1.39
CA HIS A 50 -15.84 -2.71 0.25
C HIS A 50 -15.64 -1.25 0.63
N ALA A 51 -16.58 -0.67 1.40
CA ALA A 51 -16.42 0.70 1.90
C ALA A 51 -15.22 0.83 2.84
N THR A 52 -14.93 -0.20 3.64
CA THR A 52 -13.76 -0.22 4.52
C THR A 52 -12.47 -0.25 3.70
N PHE A 53 -12.39 -1.10 2.68
CA PHE A 53 -11.23 -1.16 1.78
C PHE A 53 -10.99 0.19 1.08
N ALA A 54 -12.03 0.77 0.47
CA ALA A 54 -11.94 2.08 -0.17
C ALA A 54 -11.49 3.18 0.83
N ALA A 55 -12.00 3.14 2.06
CA ALA A 55 -11.58 4.07 3.12
C ALA A 55 -10.11 3.89 3.51
N MET A 56 -9.60 2.66 3.54
CA MET A 56 -8.18 2.38 3.81
C MET A 56 -7.28 2.93 2.70
N ILE A 57 -7.63 2.70 1.44
CA ILE A 57 -6.88 3.25 0.29
C ILE A 57 -6.90 4.78 0.32
N TYR A 58 -8.06 5.40 0.51
CA TYR A 58 -8.16 6.84 0.68
C TYR A 58 -7.26 7.37 1.81
N ARG A 59 -7.22 6.65 2.93
CA ARG A 59 -6.40 7.06 4.08
C ARG A 59 -4.91 6.92 3.79
N LEU A 60 -4.52 5.86 3.10
CA LEU A 60 -3.14 5.66 2.64
C LEU A 60 -2.68 6.83 1.77
N ASP A 61 -3.49 7.22 0.78
CA ASP A 61 -3.21 8.36 -0.09
C ASP A 61 -3.03 9.66 0.70
N VAL A 62 -3.92 9.93 1.65
CA VAL A 62 -3.80 11.10 2.55
C VAL A 62 -2.48 11.07 3.32
N TYR A 63 -2.04 9.91 3.82
CA TYR A 63 -0.78 9.79 4.56
C TYR A 63 0.43 10.02 3.67
N VAL A 64 0.43 9.49 2.45
CA VAL A 64 1.49 9.77 1.46
C VAL A 64 1.56 11.27 1.19
N GLY A 65 0.42 11.91 0.96
CA GLY A 65 0.36 13.36 0.77
C GLY A 65 0.91 14.16 1.96
N GLN A 66 0.63 13.74 3.20
CA GLN A 66 1.17 14.36 4.41
C GLN A 66 2.69 14.22 4.52
N ILE A 67 3.24 13.05 4.16
CA ILE A 67 4.70 12.83 4.14
C ILE A 67 5.35 13.75 3.10
N VAL A 68 4.83 13.80 1.89
CA VAL A 68 5.32 14.68 0.82
C VAL A 68 5.26 16.14 1.24
N GLN A 69 4.14 16.59 1.84
CA GLN A 69 4.02 17.96 2.32
C GLN A 69 5.04 18.26 3.42
N LYS A 70 5.25 17.32 4.35
CA LYS A 70 6.25 17.50 5.41
C LYS A 70 7.68 17.64 4.87
N LEU A 71 8.03 16.89 3.83
CA LEU A 71 9.32 17.04 3.14
C LEU A 71 9.46 18.44 2.53
N LYS A 72 8.41 18.94 1.88
CA LYS A 72 8.36 20.31 1.32
C LYS A 72 8.52 21.38 2.40
N ASP A 73 7.76 21.27 3.50
CA ASP A 73 7.81 22.22 4.64
C ASP A 73 9.20 22.26 5.29
N LYS A 74 9.97 21.20 5.16
CA LYS A 74 11.34 21.09 5.69
C LYS A 74 12.42 21.46 4.67
N GLY A 75 12.06 21.77 3.43
CA GLY A 75 13.01 22.02 2.35
C GLY A 75 13.84 20.81 1.94
N LEU A 76 13.33 19.59 2.21
CA LEU A 76 14.01 18.34 1.91
C LEU A 76 13.52 17.68 0.62
N TYR A 77 12.36 18.11 0.11
CA TYR A 77 11.67 17.44 -1.00
C TYR A 77 12.54 17.31 -2.25
N ASP A 78 13.25 18.38 -2.64
CA ASP A 78 14.05 18.41 -3.87
C ASP A 78 15.29 17.51 -3.81
N ASN A 79 15.71 17.12 -2.60
CA ASN A 79 16.84 16.19 -2.39
C ASN A 79 16.38 14.86 -1.77
N THR A 80 15.18 14.41 -2.13
CA THR A 80 14.60 13.15 -1.60
C THR A 80 14.07 12.30 -2.73
N ILE A 81 14.47 11.03 -2.78
CA ILE A 81 13.84 10.01 -3.60
C ILE A 81 12.66 9.44 -2.82
N ILE A 82 11.46 9.50 -3.38
CA ILE A 82 10.26 8.89 -2.82
C ILE A 82 9.89 7.71 -3.68
N ILE A 83 9.82 6.51 -3.08
CA ILE A 83 9.38 5.29 -3.74
C ILE A 83 8.12 4.80 -3.04
N PHE A 84 7.06 4.59 -3.82
CA PHE A 84 5.82 4.00 -3.36
C PHE A 84 5.54 2.73 -4.16
N ALA A 85 5.39 1.62 -3.47
CA ALA A 85 5.05 0.32 -4.06
C ALA A 85 4.27 -0.54 -3.06
N SER A 86 3.63 -1.61 -3.55
CA SER A 86 3.13 -2.68 -2.69
C SER A 86 4.20 -3.77 -2.53
N ASP A 87 4.13 -4.54 -1.45
CA ASP A 87 5.01 -5.68 -1.20
C ASP A 87 4.55 -6.96 -1.92
N ASN A 88 3.28 -7.03 -2.28
CA ASN A 88 2.66 -8.15 -3.00
C ASN A 88 1.37 -7.71 -3.71
N GLY A 89 0.84 -8.59 -4.55
CA GLY A 89 -0.47 -8.42 -5.16
C GLY A 89 -1.62 -8.36 -4.14
N PRO A 90 -2.85 -8.08 -4.59
CA PRO A 90 -4.01 -7.91 -3.71
C PRO A 90 -4.33 -9.21 -2.97
N HIS A 91 -4.94 -9.10 -1.78
CA HIS A 91 -5.32 -10.23 -0.93
C HIS A 91 -6.83 -10.41 -0.83
N MET A 92 -7.27 -11.62 -0.45
CA MET A 92 -8.69 -11.98 -0.22
C MET A 92 -9.02 -12.12 1.27
N GLU A 93 -8.26 -11.52 2.16
CA GLU A 93 -8.38 -11.70 3.60
C GLU A 93 -9.26 -10.62 4.23
N GLY A 94 -9.92 -10.96 5.34
CA GLY A 94 -10.69 -9.99 6.14
C GLY A 94 -11.90 -9.38 5.41
N GLY A 95 -12.41 -10.05 4.38
CA GLY A 95 -13.52 -9.55 3.55
C GLY A 95 -13.08 -8.67 2.37
N ALA A 96 -11.76 -8.55 2.12
CA ALA A 96 -11.28 -7.92 0.90
C ALA A 96 -11.71 -8.72 -0.33
N ASP A 97 -12.17 -8.01 -1.35
CA ASP A 97 -12.63 -8.57 -2.61
C ASP A 97 -11.87 -7.94 -3.78
N PRO A 98 -10.72 -8.52 -4.15
CA PRO A 98 -9.90 -7.99 -5.24
C PRO A 98 -10.58 -8.09 -6.60
N ASP A 99 -11.50 -9.04 -6.81
CA ASP A 99 -12.24 -9.16 -8.06
C ASP A 99 -13.23 -8.01 -8.20
N PHE A 100 -13.92 -7.63 -7.13
CA PHE A 100 -14.84 -6.50 -7.14
C PHE A 100 -14.16 -5.19 -7.55
N PHE A 101 -12.96 -4.94 -7.04
CA PHE A 101 -12.18 -3.74 -7.36
C PHE A 101 -11.26 -3.91 -8.57
N ASN A 102 -11.22 -5.09 -9.20
CA ASN A 102 -10.28 -5.42 -10.28
C ASN A 102 -8.82 -5.07 -9.89
N SER A 103 -8.45 -5.41 -8.66
CA SER A 103 -7.23 -4.93 -8.02
C SER A 103 -5.94 -5.49 -8.63
N ASN A 104 -6.01 -6.66 -9.27
CA ASN A 104 -4.91 -7.30 -10.02
C ASN A 104 -4.98 -7.00 -11.53
N GLY A 105 -5.97 -6.21 -11.98
CA GLY A 105 -6.13 -5.85 -13.39
C GLY A 105 -6.31 -7.09 -14.27
N ILE A 106 -5.49 -7.19 -15.30
CA ILE A 106 -5.52 -8.31 -16.26
C ILE A 106 -4.75 -9.55 -15.78
N TYR A 107 -4.08 -9.46 -14.64
CA TYR A 107 -3.17 -10.51 -14.18
C TYR A 107 -3.92 -11.54 -13.33
N ARG A 108 -3.63 -12.83 -13.59
CA ARG A 108 -4.12 -13.94 -12.77
C ARG A 108 -3.40 -13.97 -11.43
N GLY A 109 -4.14 -14.33 -10.37
CA GLY A 109 -3.62 -14.62 -9.05
C GLY A 109 -3.65 -13.44 -8.09
N TYR A 110 -3.43 -13.76 -6.81
CA TYR A 110 -3.49 -12.84 -5.68
C TYR A 110 -2.28 -13.05 -4.77
N LYS A 111 -2.18 -12.30 -3.70
CA LYS A 111 -1.18 -12.51 -2.65
C LYS A 111 -1.02 -14.00 -2.31
N ARG A 112 0.21 -14.49 -2.28
CA ARG A 112 0.68 -15.88 -2.12
C ARG A 112 0.66 -16.74 -3.38
N ASP A 113 0.06 -16.30 -4.47
CA ASP A 113 0.17 -16.98 -5.74
C ASP A 113 1.49 -16.60 -6.44
N LEU A 114 2.09 -17.56 -7.15
CA LEU A 114 3.26 -17.32 -8.01
C LEU A 114 2.87 -16.87 -9.43
N TYR A 115 1.62 -16.47 -9.61
CA TYR A 115 1.16 -15.82 -10.84
C TYR A 115 1.40 -14.31 -10.80
N GLU A 116 1.40 -13.68 -11.97
CA GLU A 116 1.65 -12.24 -12.14
C GLU A 116 0.81 -11.36 -11.20
N GLY A 117 -0.47 -11.69 -10.97
CA GLY A 117 -1.33 -10.94 -10.07
C GLY A 117 -0.92 -11.01 -8.59
N GLY A 118 -0.15 -12.03 -8.19
CA GLY A 118 0.36 -12.17 -6.83
C GLY A 118 1.69 -11.46 -6.59
N ILE A 119 2.51 -11.30 -7.64
CA ILE A 119 3.88 -10.80 -7.54
C ILE A 119 4.08 -9.44 -8.24
N ARG A 120 3.32 -9.14 -9.29
CA ARG A 120 3.44 -7.89 -10.03
C ARG A 120 2.67 -6.77 -9.34
N VAL A 121 3.38 -5.72 -8.94
CA VAL A 121 2.84 -4.59 -8.20
C VAL A 121 3.18 -3.28 -8.88
N PRO A 122 2.33 -2.25 -8.77
CA PRO A 122 2.67 -0.92 -9.23
C PRO A 122 3.79 -0.32 -8.38
N MET A 123 4.68 0.43 -9.02
CA MET A 123 5.69 1.23 -8.34
C MET A 123 5.67 2.66 -8.90
N ILE A 124 5.71 3.64 -8.00
CA ILE A 124 5.81 5.06 -8.34
C ILE A 124 7.10 5.59 -7.72
N ILE A 125 7.92 6.27 -8.53
CA ILE A 125 9.15 6.89 -8.06
C ILE A 125 9.08 8.39 -8.37
N SER A 126 9.39 9.22 -7.38
CA SER A 126 9.54 10.66 -7.54
C SER A 126 10.93 11.08 -7.07
N TRP A 127 11.66 11.77 -7.94
CA TRP A 127 12.95 12.36 -7.62
C TRP A 127 13.08 13.69 -8.37
N PRO A 128 12.74 14.80 -7.73
CA PRO A 128 12.76 16.12 -8.36
C PRO A 128 14.12 16.46 -8.97
N GLY A 129 14.11 17.03 -10.19
CA GLY A 129 15.34 17.37 -10.91
C GLY A 129 16.05 16.21 -11.59
N HIS A 130 15.69 14.95 -11.32
CA HIS A 130 16.31 13.75 -11.91
C HIS A 130 15.33 12.92 -12.72
N ILE A 131 14.09 12.76 -12.28
CA ILE A 131 13.04 12.03 -12.99
C ILE A 131 12.01 13.04 -13.49
N GLN A 132 11.74 13.02 -14.79
CA GLN A 132 10.73 13.88 -15.40
C GLN A 132 9.33 13.48 -14.91
N PRO A 133 8.52 14.42 -14.38
CA PRO A 133 7.16 14.14 -13.97
C PRO A 133 6.29 13.59 -15.10
N GLY A 134 5.40 12.64 -14.78
CA GLY A 134 4.45 12.07 -15.73
C GLY A 134 5.06 11.09 -16.74
N THR A 135 6.30 10.65 -16.54
CA THR A 135 6.90 9.58 -17.36
C THR A 135 6.44 8.21 -16.88
N GLU A 136 6.27 7.28 -17.83
CA GLU A 136 5.90 5.90 -17.58
C GLU A 136 6.92 4.96 -18.23
N THR A 137 7.12 3.80 -17.64
CA THR A 137 8.03 2.76 -18.15
C THR A 137 7.48 1.37 -17.91
N ASN A 138 7.75 0.45 -18.84
CA ASN A 138 7.49 -0.98 -18.70
C ASN A 138 8.75 -1.76 -18.27
N PHE A 139 9.76 -1.08 -17.76
CA PHE A 139 10.97 -1.71 -17.26
C PHE A 139 10.62 -2.63 -16.09
N MET A 140 11.03 -3.90 -16.19
CA MET A 140 10.84 -4.88 -15.11
C MET A 140 11.96 -4.74 -14.09
N CYS A 141 11.60 -4.50 -12.85
CA CYS A 141 12.52 -4.44 -11.73
C CYS A 141 11.94 -5.18 -10.51
N SER A 142 12.76 -5.41 -9.53
CA SER A 142 12.42 -6.08 -8.30
C SER A 142 12.98 -5.34 -7.09
N PHE A 143 12.54 -5.67 -5.89
CA PHE A 143 13.04 -5.01 -4.69
C PHE A 143 14.53 -5.23 -4.44
N TRP A 144 15.13 -6.31 -4.92
CA TRP A 144 16.58 -6.52 -4.84
C TRP A 144 17.39 -5.60 -5.76
N ASP A 145 16.76 -4.94 -6.74
CA ASP A 145 17.42 -3.95 -7.60
C ASP A 145 17.58 -2.59 -6.90
N VAL A 146 16.84 -2.36 -5.79
CA VAL A 146 16.83 -1.07 -5.08
C VAL A 146 18.18 -0.77 -4.44
N LEU A 147 18.78 -1.74 -3.76
CA LEU A 147 20.08 -1.54 -3.09
C LEU A 147 21.21 -1.22 -4.07
N PRO A 148 21.46 -2.00 -5.14
CA PRO A 148 22.48 -1.66 -6.12
C PRO A 148 22.20 -0.33 -6.86
N THR A 149 20.92 0.01 -7.07
CA THR A 149 20.55 1.32 -7.63
C THR A 149 20.99 2.46 -6.72
N PHE A 150 20.75 2.35 -5.41
CA PHE A 150 21.20 3.37 -4.46
C PHE A 150 22.72 3.42 -4.35
N GLU A 151 23.39 2.29 -4.40
CA GLU A 151 24.86 2.24 -4.41
C GLU A 151 25.42 2.98 -5.63
N GLU A 152 24.85 2.79 -6.81
CA GLU A 152 25.27 3.50 -8.03
C GLU A 152 24.98 5.01 -7.94
N ILE A 153 23.85 5.42 -7.36
CA ILE A 153 23.53 6.83 -7.16
C ILE A 153 24.53 7.51 -6.20
N ILE A 154 24.91 6.83 -5.12
CA ILE A 154 25.83 7.38 -4.10
C ILE A 154 27.27 7.29 -4.55
N HIS A 155 27.66 6.23 -5.26
CA HIS A 155 29.01 5.93 -5.72
C HIS A 155 29.06 5.65 -7.22
N PRO A 156 28.77 6.63 -8.09
CA PRO A 156 28.60 6.41 -9.54
C PRO A 156 29.86 5.89 -10.27
N LYS A 157 30.98 5.75 -9.59
CA LYS A 157 32.25 5.22 -10.12
C LYS A 157 32.69 3.91 -9.44
N ALA A 158 31.94 3.40 -8.49
CA ALA A 158 32.26 2.12 -7.86
C ALA A 158 31.92 0.98 -8.84
N LYS A 159 32.89 0.13 -9.16
CA LYS A 159 32.61 -1.14 -9.83
C LYS A 159 31.71 -1.94 -8.88
N GLN A 160 30.54 -2.37 -9.35
CA GLN A 160 29.72 -3.33 -8.62
C GLN A 160 30.61 -4.54 -8.25
N LYS A 161 30.74 -4.79 -6.94
CA LYS A 161 31.18 -6.10 -6.48
C LYS A 161 30.00 -7.04 -6.74
N GLU A 162 30.24 -8.08 -7.52
CA GLU A 162 29.28 -9.18 -7.62
C GLU A 162 28.92 -9.62 -6.20
N MET A 163 27.64 -9.46 -5.85
CA MET A 163 27.11 -10.00 -4.60
C MET A 163 26.69 -11.44 -4.91
N ASP A 164 27.47 -12.39 -4.39
CA ASP A 164 27.14 -13.82 -4.37
C ASP A 164 25.97 -14.11 -3.41
#